data_553ce9d141b5dce78008ea55862e9662
#
_entry.id   553ce9d141b5dce78008ea55862e9662
#
_cell.length_a   1.000
_cell.length_b   1.000
_cell.length_c   1.000
_cell.angle_alpha   90.00
_cell.angle_beta   90.00
_cell.angle_gamma   90.00
#
_symmetry.space_group_name_H-M   'P 1'
#
loop_
_entity.id
_entity.type
_entity.pdbx_description
1 polymer ?
#
loop_
_entity_poly.entity_id
_entity_poly.type
_entity_poly.pdbx_seq_one_letter_code
_entity_poly.pdbx_strand_id
1 'polypeptide(L)'
;TGEHAWLKVYKMQEEEDTAPYWMPTTCMHCDHPACVTVCPVEATFKRRDGLVLIDNDRCIGCRFCMAACPYSTRVFNWSEPDYGEAGEEIMHMNMAHKEHNSIEFAGMPSKVGTVDKCDFCPHAIKENILPHCVTACPNGVFYFGDKYEDTVTNGAETLRLSKLLKDKSGYRLMEGLGTNPSVFYLPPVDRLVDFKDGLDKFTNFISVEKNK
;
A
#
# COMPACT_ATOMS: atom_id res chain seq x y z
N THR A 1 -11.12 -11.25 -5.87
CA THR A 1 -12.16 -10.38 -5.40
C THR A 1 -11.54 -9.27 -4.58
N GLY A 2 -11.84 -7.98 -4.93
CA GLY A 2 -11.13 -6.79 -4.40
C GLY A 2 -11.29 -6.53 -2.88
N GLU A 3 -12.01 -7.35 -2.15
CA GLU A 3 -12.31 -7.15 -0.73
C GLU A 3 -11.11 -7.41 0.19
N HIS A 4 -10.15 -8.27 -0.21
CA HIS A 4 -8.97 -8.62 0.57
C HIS A 4 -7.70 -7.91 0.11
N ALA A 5 -7.81 -6.93 -0.77
CA ALA A 5 -6.64 -6.21 -1.29
C ALA A 5 -6.05 -5.24 -0.25
N TRP A 6 -4.78 -5.44 0.11
CA TRP A 6 -4.02 -4.54 0.99
C TRP A 6 -3.49 -3.31 0.24
N LEU A 7 -3.34 -3.39 -1.07
CA LEU A 7 -3.05 -2.32 -1.99
C LEU A 7 -4.25 -2.11 -2.90
N LYS A 8 -4.88 -0.95 -2.84
CA LYS A 8 -5.99 -0.56 -3.70
C LYS A 8 -5.49 0.48 -4.70
N VAL A 9 -6.00 0.43 -5.92
CA VAL A 9 -5.66 1.41 -6.96
C VAL A 9 -6.93 2.12 -7.39
N TYR A 10 -6.99 3.42 -7.18
CA TYR A 10 -8.13 4.25 -7.54
C TYR A 10 -7.85 5.00 -8.82
N LYS A 11 -8.83 4.97 -9.73
CA LYS A 11 -8.84 5.87 -10.87
C LYS A 11 -9.27 7.25 -10.36
N MET A 12 -8.40 8.23 -10.50
CA MET A 12 -8.64 9.61 -10.13
C MET A 12 -8.80 10.44 -11.41
N GLN A 13 -9.84 11.25 -11.44
CA GLN A 13 -10.16 12.13 -12.56
C GLN A 13 -10.87 13.35 -11.99
N GLU A 14 -10.37 14.53 -12.29
CA GLU A 14 -10.88 15.78 -11.74
C GLU A 14 -12.15 16.22 -12.50
N GLU A 15 -12.07 16.19 -13.82
CA GLU A 15 -13.17 16.51 -14.72
C GLU A 15 -13.23 15.46 -15.84
N GLU A 16 -14.37 15.34 -16.53
CA GLU A 16 -14.54 14.36 -17.60
C GLU A 16 -13.53 14.55 -18.75
N ASP A 17 -13.12 15.80 -19.00
CA ASP A 17 -12.16 16.16 -20.06
C ASP A 17 -10.69 16.07 -19.62
N THR A 18 -10.39 15.76 -18.34
CA THR A 18 -9.01 15.62 -17.86
C THR A 18 -8.51 14.19 -17.96
N ALA A 19 -7.22 14.02 -18.24
CA ALA A 19 -6.60 12.70 -18.25
C ALA A 19 -6.68 12.05 -16.86
N PRO A 20 -7.24 10.83 -16.75
CA PRO A 20 -7.26 10.11 -15.48
C PRO A 20 -5.85 9.67 -15.08
N TYR A 21 -5.61 9.57 -13.77
CA TYR A 21 -4.43 8.92 -13.23
C TYR A 21 -4.82 7.86 -12.20
N TRP A 22 -3.89 6.97 -11.92
CA TRP A 22 -4.11 5.86 -11.02
C TRP A 22 -3.34 6.09 -9.73
N MET A 23 -4.06 6.14 -8.61
CA MET A 23 -3.49 6.39 -7.30
C MET A 23 -3.50 5.11 -6.46
N PRO A 24 -2.33 4.52 -6.20
CA PRO A 24 -2.24 3.39 -5.28
C PRO A 24 -2.43 3.87 -3.84
N THR A 25 -3.23 3.15 -3.07
CA THR A 25 -3.49 3.44 -1.67
C THR A 25 -3.26 2.19 -0.83
N THR A 26 -2.38 2.32 0.14
CA THR A 26 -2.02 1.28 1.10
C THR A 26 -2.13 1.80 2.53
N CYS A 27 -1.83 0.99 3.54
CA CYS A 27 -1.72 1.48 4.91
C CYS A 27 -0.65 2.57 5.00
N MET A 28 -0.98 3.71 5.60
CA MET A 28 -0.11 4.87 5.70
C MET A 28 0.96 4.75 6.80
N HIS A 29 0.91 3.72 7.64
CA HIS A 29 1.81 3.55 8.79
C HIS A 29 2.05 4.87 9.54
N CYS A 30 0.94 5.49 9.97
CA CYS A 30 0.89 6.83 10.58
C CYS A 30 1.79 6.94 11.81
N ASP A 31 2.34 8.14 12.05
CA ASP A 31 3.06 8.41 13.29
C ASP A 31 2.10 8.51 14.48
N HIS A 32 0.89 9.01 14.23
CA HIS A 32 -0.21 9.08 15.21
C HIS A 32 -1.39 8.22 14.72
N PRO A 33 -1.32 6.88 14.87
CA PRO A 33 -2.28 5.99 14.25
C PRO A 33 -3.57 5.88 15.08
N ALA A 34 -4.63 6.55 14.65
CA ALA A 34 -5.95 6.46 15.30
C ALA A 34 -6.44 5.01 15.47
N CYS A 35 -6.09 4.14 14.53
CA CYS A 35 -6.45 2.72 14.58
C CYS A 35 -5.78 1.94 15.73
N VAL A 36 -4.64 2.38 16.24
CA VAL A 36 -4.01 1.82 17.44
C VAL A 36 -4.76 2.27 18.68
N THR A 37 -5.09 3.56 18.75
CA THR A 37 -5.76 4.16 19.91
C THR A 37 -7.13 3.52 20.22
N VAL A 38 -7.87 3.12 19.18
CA VAL A 38 -9.23 2.56 19.35
C VAL A 38 -9.27 1.04 19.53
N CYS A 39 -8.12 0.36 19.53
CA CYS A 39 -8.12 -1.10 19.64
C CYS A 39 -8.31 -1.55 21.09
N PRO A 40 -9.45 -2.18 21.46
CA PRO A 40 -9.75 -2.50 22.85
C PRO A 40 -8.89 -3.64 23.42
N VAL A 41 -8.25 -4.42 22.56
CA VAL A 41 -7.42 -5.57 22.92
C VAL A 41 -5.95 -5.38 22.56
N GLU A 42 -5.58 -4.16 22.15
CA GLU A 42 -4.20 -3.81 21.74
C GLU A 42 -3.63 -4.74 20.65
N ALA A 43 -4.50 -5.36 19.84
CA ALA A 43 -4.09 -6.18 18.71
C ALA A 43 -3.43 -5.34 17.61
N THR A 44 -3.88 -4.09 17.42
CA THR A 44 -3.19 -3.14 16.54
C THR A 44 -2.21 -2.33 17.37
N PHE A 45 -0.95 -2.33 16.97
CA PHE A 45 0.13 -1.68 17.71
C PHE A 45 1.13 -0.99 16.77
N LYS A 46 1.90 -0.04 17.30
CA LYS A 46 3.00 0.61 16.59
C LYS A 46 4.32 0.12 17.15
N ARG A 47 5.18 -0.38 16.28
CA ARG A 47 6.54 -0.80 16.59
C ARG A 47 7.48 0.40 16.72
N ARG A 48 8.64 0.20 17.35
CA ARG A 48 9.66 1.25 17.56
C ARG A 48 10.25 1.78 16.26
N ASP A 49 10.31 0.97 15.21
CA ASP A 49 10.74 1.34 13.87
C ASP A 49 9.67 2.12 13.06
N GLY A 50 8.52 2.40 13.67
CA GLY A 50 7.43 3.15 13.06
C GLY A 50 6.38 2.31 12.35
N LEU A 51 6.58 1.00 12.18
CA LEU A 51 5.59 0.12 11.57
C LEU A 51 4.35 -0.03 12.45
N VAL A 52 3.19 0.13 11.85
CA VAL A 52 1.90 -0.17 12.50
C VAL A 52 1.48 -1.56 12.06
N LEU A 53 1.31 -2.47 12.99
CA LEU A 53 1.06 -3.88 12.74
C LEU A 53 -0.21 -4.36 13.44
N ILE A 54 -0.63 -5.60 13.13
CA ILE A 54 -1.78 -6.26 13.76
C ILE A 54 -1.33 -7.63 14.23
N ASP A 55 -1.63 -7.95 15.46
CA ASP A 55 -1.55 -9.29 16.02
C ASP A 55 -2.92 -9.98 15.79
N ASN A 56 -2.98 -10.88 14.81
CA ASN A 56 -4.22 -11.55 14.44
C ASN A 56 -4.64 -12.61 15.46
N ASP A 57 -3.76 -13.03 16.38
CA ASP A 57 -4.12 -13.89 17.50
C ASP A 57 -4.88 -13.15 18.59
N ARG A 58 -4.57 -11.86 18.80
CA ARG A 58 -5.28 -10.98 19.72
C ARG A 58 -6.52 -10.33 19.11
N CYS A 59 -6.57 -10.24 17.79
CA CYS A 59 -7.65 -9.52 17.10
C CYS A 59 -9.00 -10.23 17.30
N ILE A 60 -9.97 -9.53 17.87
CA ILE A 60 -11.34 -10.02 18.08
C ILE A 60 -12.32 -9.61 16.95
N GLY A 61 -11.83 -8.99 15.89
CA GLY A 61 -12.64 -8.60 14.74
C GLY A 61 -13.68 -7.51 14.98
N CYS A 62 -13.55 -6.69 16.02
CA CYS A 62 -14.51 -5.64 16.35
C CYS A 62 -14.61 -4.52 15.31
N ARG A 63 -13.66 -4.41 14.39
CA ARG A 63 -13.60 -3.46 13.26
C ARG A 63 -13.51 -1.97 13.64
N PHE A 64 -13.34 -1.62 14.92
CA PHE A 64 -13.18 -0.21 15.34
C PHE A 64 -12.00 0.45 14.64
N CYS A 65 -10.91 -0.27 14.43
CA CYS A 65 -9.75 0.23 13.70
C CYS A 65 -10.03 0.50 12.22
N MET A 66 -11.02 -0.16 11.61
CA MET A 66 -11.47 0.13 10.25
C MET A 66 -12.26 1.44 10.22
N ALA A 67 -13.17 1.62 11.17
CA ALA A 67 -13.96 2.86 11.30
C ALA A 67 -13.09 4.08 11.63
N ALA A 68 -12.03 3.89 12.43
CA ALA A 68 -11.12 4.96 12.82
C ALA A 68 -10.07 5.31 11.74
N CYS A 69 -9.88 4.46 10.72
CA CYS A 69 -8.90 4.70 9.67
C CYS A 69 -9.45 5.67 8.60
N PRO A 70 -8.94 6.90 8.48
CA PRO A 70 -9.47 7.85 7.50
C PRO A 70 -9.11 7.49 6.05
N TYR A 71 -8.16 6.56 5.87
CA TYR A 71 -7.67 6.13 4.56
C TYR A 71 -8.37 4.88 4.01
N SER A 72 -9.27 4.25 4.78
CA SER A 72 -10.01 3.02 4.41
C SER A 72 -9.10 1.88 3.91
N THR A 73 -7.89 1.77 4.48
CA THR A 73 -6.85 0.81 4.04
C THR A 73 -6.86 -0.50 4.82
N ARG A 74 -7.81 -0.67 5.75
CA ARG A 74 -7.97 -1.90 6.49
C ARG A 74 -9.04 -2.77 5.84
N VAL A 75 -8.81 -4.06 5.83
CA VAL A 75 -9.72 -5.07 5.29
C VAL A 75 -10.12 -6.04 6.38
N PHE A 76 -11.31 -6.60 6.26
CA PHE A 76 -11.80 -7.62 7.19
C PHE A 76 -11.85 -8.97 6.48
N ASN A 77 -11.35 -10.00 7.13
CA ASN A 77 -11.28 -11.35 6.59
C ASN A 77 -12.60 -12.09 6.87
N TRP A 78 -13.52 -12.03 5.92
CA TRP A 78 -14.84 -12.65 6.02
C TRP A 78 -14.82 -14.16 5.79
N SER A 79 -13.89 -14.63 4.96
CA SER A 79 -13.75 -16.02 4.55
C SER A 79 -12.29 -16.37 4.36
N GLU A 80 -11.98 -17.65 4.29
CA GLU A 80 -10.67 -18.10 3.82
C GLU A 80 -10.39 -17.53 2.42
N PRO A 81 -9.15 -17.11 2.17
CA PRO A 81 -8.75 -16.65 0.84
C PRO A 81 -8.94 -17.78 -0.18
N ASP A 82 -9.58 -17.48 -1.29
CA ASP A 82 -9.64 -18.40 -2.43
C ASP A 82 -8.38 -18.20 -3.28
N TYR A 83 -7.52 -19.18 -3.23
CA TYR A 83 -6.26 -19.19 -4.00
C TYR A 83 -6.39 -19.89 -5.36
N GLY A 84 -7.58 -20.41 -5.71
CA GLY A 84 -7.81 -21.15 -6.94
C GLY A 84 -6.92 -22.36 -7.07
N GLU A 85 -6.53 -22.71 -8.31
CA GLU A 85 -5.67 -23.87 -8.60
C GLU A 85 -4.23 -23.71 -8.08
N ALA A 86 -3.78 -22.49 -7.83
CA ALA A 86 -2.48 -22.19 -7.23
C ALA A 86 -2.46 -22.29 -5.69
N GLY A 87 -3.57 -22.75 -5.08
CA GLY A 87 -3.79 -22.72 -3.64
C GLY A 87 -2.73 -23.42 -2.80
N GLU A 88 -2.23 -24.57 -3.27
CA GLU A 88 -1.22 -25.32 -2.53
C GLU A 88 0.13 -24.59 -2.48
N GLU A 89 0.58 -24.01 -3.60
CA GLU A 89 1.84 -23.30 -3.70
C GLU A 89 1.82 -22.00 -2.88
N ILE A 90 0.71 -21.27 -2.94
CA ILE A 90 0.49 -20.05 -2.15
C ILE A 90 0.32 -20.38 -0.65
N MET A 91 -0.31 -21.53 -0.31
CA MET A 91 -0.43 -22.00 1.06
C MET A 91 0.93 -22.32 1.66
N HIS A 92 1.87 -22.87 0.89
CA HIS A 92 3.25 -23.07 1.33
C HIS A 92 3.98 -21.75 1.59
N MET A 93 3.78 -20.74 0.77
CA MET A 93 4.31 -19.40 1.02
C MET A 93 3.73 -18.80 2.31
N ASN A 94 2.44 -18.98 2.56
CA ASN A 94 1.81 -18.52 3.81
C ASN A 94 2.23 -19.36 5.05
N MET A 95 2.58 -20.62 4.88
CA MET A 95 3.10 -21.47 5.96
C MET A 95 4.51 -21.08 6.39
N ALA A 96 5.35 -20.61 5.47
CA ALA A 96 6.64 -20.03 5.82
C ALA A 96 6.49 -18.79 6.73
N HIS A 97 5.38 -18.06 6.63
CA HIS A 97 5.03 -16.99 7.56
C HIS A 97 4.57 -17.50 8.94
N LYS A 98 4.07 -18.75 9.06
CA LYS A 98 3.69 -19.33 10.36
C LYS A 98 4.88 -19.65 11.26
N GLU A 99 6.02 -19.99 10.70
CA GLU A 99 7.24 -20.28 11.45
C GLU A 99 7.91 -19.04 12.03
N HIS A 100 7.58 -17.85 11.50
CA HIS A 100 8.09 -16.56 11.98
C HIS A 100 7.10 -15.83 12.93
N ASN A 101 6.32 -16.58 13.67
CA ASN A 101 5.27 -16.12 14.61
C ASN A 101 5.78 -15.35 15.84
N SER A 102 6.92 -14.68 15.77
CA SER A 102 7.30 -13.73 16.80
C SER A 102 6.66 -12.38 16.50
N ILE A 103 6.08 -11.75 17.49
CA ILE A 103 5.53 -10.38 17.47
C ILE A 103 6.54 -9.39 16.87
N GLU A 104 7.83 -9.71 16.93
CA GLU A 104 8.91 -8.91 16.33
C GLU A 104 8.85 -8.84 14.81
N PHE A 105 8.28 -9.82 14.14
CA PHE A 105 8.38 -9.95 12.67
C PHE A 105 7.03 -9.88 11.94
N ALA A 106 5.92 -9.86 12.68
CA ALA A 106 4.56 -9.66 12.23
C ALA A 106 4.32 -9.85 10.73
N GLY A 107 4.44 -11.07 10.28
CA GLY A 107 3.79 -11.59 9.08
C GLY A 107 2.80 -12.62 9.55
N MET A 108 1.89 -12.25 10.47
CA MET A 108 0.90 -13.19 10.95
C MET A 108 -0.08 -13.51 9.83
N PRO A 109 -0.36 -14.80 9.60
CA PRO A 109 -1.30 -15.17 8.57
C PRO A 109 -2.66 -14.59 8.87
N SER A 110 -3.29 -14.06 7.84
CA SER A 110 -4.67 -13.63 7.89
C SER A 110 -5.57 -14.71 8.48
N LYS A 111 -6.38 -14.36 9.47
CA LYS A 111 -7.35 -15.25 10.08
C LYS A 111 -8.76 -14.79 9.75
N VAL A 112 -9.65 -15.72 9.44
CA VAL A 112 -11.07 -15.42 9.33
C VAL A 112 -11.57 -14.76 10.62
N GLY A 113 -12.35 -13.71 10.48
CA GLY A 113 -12.88 -12.95 11.60
C GLY A 113 -11.92 -11.88 12.15
N THR A 114 -10.77 -11.65 11.53
CA THR A 114 -9.79 -10.62 11.94
C THR A 114 -9.66 -9.52 10.89
N VAL A 115 -8.97 -8.44 11.25
CA VAL A 115 -8.68 -7.31 10.37
C VAL A 115 -7.24 -7.38 9.90
N ASP A 116 -7.02 -7.08 8.62
CA ASP A 116 -5.71 -6.99 8.02
C ASP A 116 -5.45 -5.66 7.33
N LYS A 117 -4.21 -5.45 6.93
CA LYS A 117 -3.72 -4.31 6.16
C LYS A 117 -2.31 -4.56 5.65
N CYS A 118 -1.81 -3.75 4.75
CA CYS A 118 -0.40 -3.74 4.37
C CYS A 118 0.49 -3.53 5.62
N ASP A 119 1.49 -4.37 5.79
CA ASP A 119 2.43 -4.41 6.92
C ASP A 119 3.81 -3.82 6.57
N PHE A 120 4.03 -3.38 5.31
CA PHE A 120 5.32 -2.99 4.73
C PHE A 120 6.32 -4.16 4.61
N CYS A 121 5.84 -5.40 4.55
CA CYS A 121 6.67 -6.59 4.35
C CYS A 121 7.85 -6.69 5.33
N PRO A 122 7.65 -6.71 6.66
CA PRO A 122 8.73 -6.70 7.63
C PRO A 122 9.65 -7.93 7.51
N HIS A 123 9.14 -9.04 7.01
CA HIS A 123 9.93 -10.23 6.70
C HIS A 123 10.97 -9.97 5.59
N ALA A 124 10.57 -9.29 4.50
CA ALA A 124 11.47 -8.93 3.41
C ALA A 124 12.53 -7.92 3.88
N ILE A 125 12.10 -6.91 4.66
CA ILE A 125 13.02 -5.90 5.23
C ILE A 125 14.10 -6.57 6.10
N LYS A 126 13.73 -7.56 6.91
CA LYS A 126 14.67 -8.32 7.75
C LYS A 126 15.75 -9.01 6.92
N GLU A 127 15.40 -9.49 5.74
CA GLU A 127 16.31 -10.15 4.80
C GLU A 127 17.03 -9.15 3.87
N ASN A 128 16.90 -7.86 4.10
CA ASN A 128 17.41 -6.78 3.24
C ASN A 128 16.84 -6.83 1.82
N ILE A 129 15.60 -7.31 1.68
CA ILE A 129 14.86 -7.35 0.43
C ILE A 129 13.81 -6.24 0.44
N LEU A 130 13.60 -5.60 -0.70
CA LEU A 130 12.54 -4.58 -0.85
C LEU A 130 11.15 -5.22 -0.77
N PRO A 131 10.13 -4.46 -0.28
CA PRO A 131 8.75 -4.93 -0.29
C PRO A 131 8.31 -5.41 -1.67
N HIS A 132 7.48 -6.45 -1.71
CA HIS A 132 7.05 -7.07 -2.95
C HIS A 132 6.36 -6.12 -3.94
N CYS A 133 5.60 -5.13 -3.46
CA CYS A 133 4.98 -4.12 -4.33
C CYS A 133 6.02 -3.22 -5.04
N VAL A 134 7.19 -3.01 -4.42
CA VAL A 134 8.29 -2.24 -5.02
C VAL A 134 8.98 -3.08 -6.08
N THR A 135 9.36 -4.32 -5.75
CA THR A 135 10.07 -5.21 -6.68
C THR A 135 9.22 -5.67 -7.85
N ALA A 136 7.91 -5.82 -7.65
CA ALA A 136 6.98 -6.25 -8.69
C ALA A 136 6.54 -5.12 -9.63
N CYS A 137 6.88 -3.86 -9.33
CA CYS A 137 6.45 -2.72 -10.14
C CYS A 137 7.37 -2.50 -11.34
N PRO A 138 6.95 -2.84 -12.59
CA PRO A 138 7.82 -2.69 -13.75
C PRO A 138 8.15 -1.23 -14.08
N ASN A 139 7.31 -0.29 -13.64
CA ASN A 139 7.50 1.13 -13.90
C ASN A 139 8.30 1.84 -12.80
N GLY A 140 8.70 1.13 -11.73
CA GLY A 140 9.50 1.69 -10.64
C GLY A 140 8.86 2.87 -9.91
N VAL A 141 7.51 2.94 -9.87
CA VAL A 141 6.78 4.07 -9.26
C VAL A 141 6.73 4.02 -7.73
N PHE A 142 7.02 2.86 -7.15
CA PHE A 142 7.07 2.69 -5.71
C PHE A 142 8.50 2.82 -5.21
N TYR A 143 8.68 3.69 -4.23
CA TYR A 143 9.92 3.83 -3.48
C TYR A 143 9.70 3.36 -2.05
N PHE A 144 10.70 2.72 -1.49
CA PHE A 144 10.73 2.31 -0.10
C PHE A 144 12.06 2.67 0.53
N GLY A 145 12.05 3.02 1.81
CA GLY A 145 13.29 3.38 2.50
C GLY A 145 13.08 3.82 3.93
N ASP A 146 14.12 4.41 4.50
CA ASP A 146 14.14 4.89 5.87
C ASP A 146 14.07 6.43 5.89
N LYS A 147 13.05 6.95 6.57
CA LYS A 147 12.88 8.40 6.72
C LYS A 147 13.92 9.06 7.63
N TYR A 148 14.52 8.29 8.55
CA TYR A 148 15.56 8.79 9.45
C TYR A 148 16.91 8.87 8.76
N GLU A 149 17.20 7.91 7.87
CA GLU A 149 18.38 7.93 7.01
C GLU A 149 18.20 8.80 5.76
N ASP A 150 17.03 9.40 5.59
CA ASP A 150 16.67 10.23 4.43
C ASP A 150 16.92 9.53 3.09
N THR A 151 16.67 8.23 3.02
CA THR A 151 17.00 7.41 1.87
C THR A 151 15.80 6.59 1.40
N VAL A 152 15.52 6.61 0.09
CA VAL A 152 14.48 5.80 -0.56
C VAL A 152 15.00 5.20 -1.86
N THR A 153 14.55 4.00 -2.18
CA THR A 153 14.92 3.29 -3.40
C THR A 153 13.73 2.57 -4.03
N ASN A 154 13.75 2.42 -5.34
CA ASN A 154 12.82 1.57 -6.09
C ASN A 154 13.52 0.31 -6.66
N GLY A 155 14.77 0.07 -6.25
CA GLY A 155 15.60 -1.02 -6.75
C GLY A 155 16.46 -0.65 -7.96
N ALA A 156 16.06 0.32 -8.77
CA ALA A 156 16.83 0.82 -9.91
C ALA A 156 17.65 2.06 -9.55
N GLU A 157 17.12 2.92 -8.69
CA GLU A 157 17.80 4.13 -8.23
C GLU A 157 17.59 4.33 -6.72
N THR A 158 18.50 5.05 -6.09
CA THR A 158 18.43 5.44 -4.67
C THR A 158 18.55 6.95 -4.56
N LEU A 159 17.59 7.56 -3.86
CA LEU A 159 17.45 9.00 -3.76
C LEU A 159 17.34 9.44 -2.30
N ARG A 160 17.63 10.72 -2.03
CA ARG A 160 17.30 11.33 -0.75
C ARG A 160 15.81 11.67 -0.71
N LEU A 161 15.10 11.19 0.31
CA LEU A 161 13.67 11.41 0.48
C LEU A 161 13.34 12.91 0.54
N SER A 162 14.06 13.66 1.37
CA SER A 162 13.86 15.11 1.53
C SER A 162 14.01 15.88 0.22
N LYS A 163 15.02 15.51 -0.58
CA LYS A 163 15.24 16.11 -1.90
C LYS A 163 14.13 15.72 -2.88
N LEU A 164 13.78 14.44 -2.94
CA LEU A 164 12.71 13.94 -3.82
C LEU A 164 11.38 14.64 -3.55
N LEU A 165 10.99 14.76 -2.28
CA LEU A 165 9.76 15.42 -1.87
C LEU A 165 9.76 16.92 -2.23
N LYS A 166 10.89 17.59 -2.05
CA LYS A 166 11.04 19.01 -2.42
C LYS A 166 10.98 19.23 -3.93
N ASP A 167 11.76 18.45 -4.68
CA ASP A 167 11.91 18.62 -6.13
C ASP A 167 10.63 18.24 -6.89
N LYS A 168 9.86 17.28 -6.36
CA LYS A 168 8.64 16.76 -6.97
C LYS A 168 7.35 17.21 -6.27
N SER A 169 7.42 18.17 -5.34
CA SER A 169 6.25 18.63 -4.57
C SER A 169 5.50 17.49 -3.88
N GLY A 170 6.22 16.59 -3.24
CA GLY A 170 5.63 15.44 -2.55
C GLY A 170 4.73 15.87 -1.41
N TYR A 171 3.64 15.14 -1.19
CA TYR A 171 2.61 15.43 -0.20
C TYR A 171 2.13 14.18 0.52
N ARG A 172 1.45 14.35 1.65
CA ARG A 172 0.75 13.30 2.38
C ARG A 172 -0.75 13.44 2.19
N LEU A 173 -1.46 12.31 2.20
CA LEU A 173 -2.92 12.36 2.15
C LEU A 173 -3.49 12.87 3.48
N MET A 174 -4.49 13.76 3.40
CA MET A 174 -5.27 14.26 4.52
C MET A 174 -4.41 14.78 5.69
N GLU A 175 -3.39 15.57 5.40
CA GLU A 175 -2.45 16.11 6.41
C GLU A 175 -3.14 16.83 7.57
N GLY A 176 -4.26 17.51 7.30
CA GLY A 176 -5.05 18.24 8.30
C GLY A 176 -5.65 17.35 9.41
N LEU A 177 -5.68 16.02 9.24
CA LEU A 177 -6.16 15.10 10.27
C LEU A 177 -5.13 14.80 11.38
N GLY A 178 -3.89 15.25 11.23
CA GLY A 178 -2.84 15.11 12.23
C GLY A 178 -2.35 13.67 12.48
N THR A 179 -2.74 12.71 11.63
CA THR A 179 -2.30 11.31 11.75
C THR A 179 -0.86 11.09 11.33
N ASN A 180 -0.30 12.05 10.60
CA ASN A 180 1.09 12.09 10.15
C ASN A 180 1.52 10.82 9.40
N PRO A 181 1.02 10.59 8.15
CA PRO A 181 1.36 9.43 7.33
C PRO A 181 2.85 9.26 7.09
N SER A 182 3.34 8.01 7.05
CA SER A 182 4.69 7.69 6.58
C SER A 182 4.75 7.41 5.07
N VAL A 183 3.60 7.39 4.40
CA VAL A 183 3.49 7.28 2.94
C VAL A 183 3.36 8.68 2.35
N PHE A 184 4.17 8.97 1.35
CA PHE A 184 4.15 10.20 0.59
C PHE A 184 3.73 9.92 -0.84
N TYR A 185 3.09 10.89 -1.44
CA TYR A 185 2.67 10.87 -2.84
C TYR A 185 3.41 11.93 -3.61
N LEU A 186 3.78 11.61 -4.84
CA LEU A 186 4.28 12.59 -5.80
C LEU A 186 3.14 12.95 -6.76
N PRO A 187 2.98 14.23 -7.10
CA PRO A 187 1.99 14.63 -8.09
C PRO A 187 2.22 13.88 -9.41
N PRO A 188 1.16 13.49 -10.12
CA PRO A 188 1.31 12.91 -11.45
C PRO A 188 1.96 13.90 -12.40
N VAL A 189 2.90 13.41 -13.20
CA VAL A 189 3.63 14.19 -14.22
C VAL A 189 2.77 14.28 -15.46
N ASP A 190 2.91 15.34 -16.25
CA ASP A 190 2.27 15.56 -17.56
C ASP A 190 0.73 15.65 -17.54
N ARG A 191 0.12 15.98 -16.40
CA ARG A 191 -1.33 16.24 -16.32
C ARG A 191 -1.79 17.49 -17.07
N LEU A 192 -0.87 18.35 -17.45
CA LEU A 192 -1.14 19.57 -18.20
C LEU A 192 -1.21 19.35 -19.72
N VAL A 193 -0.94 18.12 -20.19
CA VAL A 193 -1.18 17.77 -21.59
C VAL A 193 -2.69 17.67 -21.78
N ASP A 194 -3.23 18.52 -22.64
CA ASP A 194 -4.66 18.51 -22.96
C ASP A 194 -5.03 17.10 -23.43
N PHE A 195 -6.00 16.48 -22.79
CA PHE A 195 -6.44 15.11 -23.10
C PHE A 195 -6.88 14.97 -24.56
N LYS A 196 -7.37 16.06 -25.15
CA LYS A 196 -7.71 16.12 -26.58
C LYS A 196 -6.49 15.90 -27.47
N ASP A 197 -5.34 16.47 -27.12
CA ASP A 197 -4.09 16.26 -27.87
C ASP A 197 -3.51 14.85 -27.64
N GLY A 198 -3.79 14.24 -26.49
CA GLY A 198 -3.39 12.88 -26.17
C GLY A 198 -4.29 11.82 -26.82
N LEU A 199 -5.59 12.09 -26.94
CA LEU A 199 -6.54 11.16 -27.55
C LEU A 199 -6.26 10.97 -29.05
N ASP A 200 -5.85 12.02 -29.75
CA ASP A 200 -5.50 11.96 -31.16
C ASP A 200 -4.28 11.06 -31.43
N LYS A 201 -3.35 10.98 -30.48
CA LYS A 201 -2.22 10.05 -30.55
C LYS A 201 -2.65 8.60 -30.27
N PHE A 202 -3.62 8.37 -29.40
CA PHE A 202 -4.14 7.03 -29.09
C PHE A 202 -5.18 6.54 -30.10
N THR A 203 -5.97 7.40 -30.71
CA THR A 203 -6.92 7.03 -31.77
C THR A 203 -6.22 6.49 -33.03
N ASN A 204 -4.98 6.90 -33.31
CA ASN A 204 -4.18 6.33 -34.39
C ASN A 204 -3.74 4.88 -34.11
N PHE A 205 -3.63 4.45 -32.83
CA PHE A 205 -3.36 3.05 -32.49
C PHE A 205 -4.61 2.16 -32.59
N ILE A 206 -5.80 2.70 -32.29
CA ILE A 206 -7.07 1.96 -32.39
C ILE A 206 -7.56 1.82 -33.83
N SER A 207 -7.22 2.75 -34.71
CA SER A 207 -7.59 2.69 -36.12
C SER A 207 -6.78 1.68 -36.93
N VAL A 208 -5.62 1.24 -36.43
CA VAL A 208 -4.79 0.21 -37.14
C VAL A 208 -5.36 -1.20 -36.92
N GLU A 209 -6.09 -1.46 -35.82
CA GLU A 209 -6.71 -2.77 -35.59
C GLU A 209 -8.06 -2.99 -36.28
N LYS A 210 -8.68 -1.93 -36.83
CA LYS A 210 -9.97 -2.05 -37.57
C LYS A 210 -9.83 -2.38 -39.04
N ASN A 211 -8.61 -2.45 -39.56
CA ASN A 211 -8.33 -2.73 -40.96
C ASN A 211 -7.53 -4.03 -41.18
N LYS A 212 -7.71 -5.03 -40.28
CA LYS A 212 -7.21 -6.38 -40.53
C LYS A 212 -8.34 -7.40 -40.43
#